data_86b9d6602e6d92353c5aaed04e4691a0
#
_entry.id   86b9d6602e6d92353c5aaed04e4691a0
#
_cell.length_a   1.000
_cell.length_b   1.000
_cell.length_c   1.000
_cell.angle_alpha   90.00
_cell.angle_beta   90.00
_cell.angle_gamma   90.00
#
_symmetry.space_group_name_H-M   'P 1'
#
loop_
_entity.id
_entity.type
_entity.pdbx_description
1 polymer ?
#
loop_
_entity_poly.entity_id
_entity_poly.type
_entity_poly.pdbx_seq_one_letter_code
_entity_poly.pdbx_strand_id
1 'polypeptide(L)'
;MSHAPDLLEALLDSWDRNNTILVNLLRAIPKAGLEARAMQGSPSIAELFGHIHYVRVVFVSEDVPELAVAVPSEEWVADPDLVRMAQLLNNSAKAVRDAVKSRVEARQDMDIHYDHPILLLQHMIWHEGYHHGQIKLILKLSGHQMSNEEAGP
;
A
#
# COMPACT_ATOMS: atom_id res chain seq x y z
N MET A 1 -8.88 -27.20 -20.57
CA MET A 1 -8.99 -27.36 -19.12
C MET A 1 -8.76 -26.03 -18.46
N SER A 2 -9.75 -25.53 -17.74
CA SER A 2 -9.53 -24.37 -16.90
C SER A 2 -8.82 -24.83 -15.63
N HIS A 3 -7.68 -24.23 -15.32
CA HIS A 3 -7.04 -24.39 -14.04
C HIS A 3 -7.57 -23.33 -13.09
N ALA A 4 -8.03 -23.76 -11.92
CA ALA A 4 -8.17 -22.81 -10.83
C ALA A 4 -6.77 -22.22 -10.54
N PRO A 5 -6.62 -20.91 -10.39
CA PRO A 5 -5.35 -20.34 -9.96
C PRO A 5 -4.94 -21.00 -8.65
N ASP A 6 -3.64 -21.24 -8.44
CA ASP A 6 -3.19 -21.69 -7.15
C ASP A 6 -3.41 -20.60 -6.09
N LEU A 7 -3.33 -20.98 -4.82
CA LEU A 7 -3.61 -20.06 -3.72
C LEU A 7 -2.63 -18.88 -3.71
N LEU A 8 -1.36 -19.13 -3.99
CA LEU A 8 -0.36 -18.06 -4.04
C LEU A 8 -0.70 -17.03 -5.12
N GLU A 9 -1.02 -17.48 -6.33
CA GLU A 9 -1.41 -16.58 -7.42
C GLU A 9 -2.64 -15.77 -7.07
N ALA A 10 -3.65 -16.39 -6.45
CA ALA A 10 -4.86 -15.69 -6.02
C ALA A 10 -4.56 -14.61 -4.98
N LEU A 11 -3.68 -14.91 -4.02
CA LEU A 11 -3.28 -13.95 -2.99
C LEU A 11 -2.45 -12.80 -3.56
N LEU A 12 -1.54 -13.09 -4.49
CA LEU A 12 -0.76 -12.06 -5.17
C LEU A 12 -1.66 -11.18 -6.06
N ASP A 13 -2.64 -11.75 -6.73
CA ASP A 13 -3.62 -10.99 -7.49
C ASP A 13 -4.45 -10.08 -6.57
N SER A 14 -4.86 -10.56 -5.42
CA SER A 14 -5.54 -9.75 -4.40
C SER A 14 -4.69 -8.55 -3.96
N TRP A 15 -3.40 -8.76 -3.78
CA TRP A 15 -2.46 -7.69 -3.46
C TRP A 15 -2.36 -6.66 -4.59
N ASP A 16 -2.25 -7.11 -5.84
CA ASP A 16 -2.18 -6.22 -6.99
C ASP A 16 -3.46 -5.37 -7.12
N ARG A 17 -4.62 -5.95 -6.85
CA ARG A 17 -5.90 -5.23 -6.82
C ARG A 17 -5.96 -4.21 -5.70
N ASN A 18 -5.44 -4.54 -4.52
CA ASN A 18 -5.33 -3.62 -3.39
C ASN A 18 -4.53 -2.36 -3.79
N ASN A 19 -3.39 -2.54 -4.45
CA ASN A 19 -2.60 -1.42 -4.94
C ASN A 19 -3.34 -0.59 -6.00
N THR A 20 -4.02 -1.25 -6.92
CA THR A 20 -4.81 -0.57 -7.96
C THR A 20 -5.89 0.32 -7.34
N ILE A 21 -6.58 -0.17 -6.32
CA ILE A 21 -7.59 0.60 -5.59
C ILE A 21 -6.96 1.85 -4.96
N LEU A 22 -5.82 1.70 -4.30
CA LEU A 22 -5.13 2.84 -3.65
C LEU A 22 -4.63 3.87 -4.68
N VAL A 23 -4.04 3.42 -5.78
CA VAL A 23 -3.55 4.32 -6.83
C VAL A 23 -4.69 5.04 -7.52
N ASN A 24 -5.79 4.36 -7.79
CA ASN A 24 -6.98 5.00 -8.37
C ASN A 24 -7.57 6.05 -7.43
N LEU A 25 -7.63 5.74 -6.13
CA LEU A 25 -8.06 6.71 -5.13
C LEU A 25 -7.15 7.94 -5.13
N LEU A 26 -5.83 7.74 -5.09
CA LEU A 26 -4.86 8.83 -5.12
C LEU A 26 -5.08 9.75 -6.33
N ARG A 27 -5.22 9.15 -7.51
CA ARG A 27 -5.41 9.91 -8.77
C ARG A 27 -6.74 10.66 -8.83
N ALA A 28 -7.75 10.18 -8.15
CA ALA A 28 -9.08 10.78 -8.15
C ALA A 28 -9.22 11.91 -7.13
N ILE A 29 -8.34 12.01 -6.13
CA ILE A 29 -8.42 13.05 -5.10
C ILE A 29 -8.03 14.40 -5.69
N PRO A 30 -8.88 15.45 -5.53
CA PRO A 30 -8.49 16.82 -5.89
C PRO A 30 -7.25 17.26 -5.12
N LYS A 31 -6.39 18.05 -5.76
CA LYS A 31 -5.13 18.50 -5.14
C LYS A 31 -5.33 19.12 -3.75
N ALA A 32 -6.39 19.92 -3.58
CA ALA A 32 -6.72 20.52 -2.30
C ALA A 32 -7.11 19.48 -1.23
N GLY A 33 -7.65 18.33 -1.63
CA GLY A 33 -8.02 17.23 -0.73
C GLY A 33 -6.82 16.53 -0.11
N LEU A 34 -5.67 16.56 -0.77
CA LEU A 34 -4.46 15.89 -0.28
C LEU A 34 -3.92 16.48 1.03
N GLU A 35 -4.22 17.74 1.32
CA GLU A 35 -3.80 18.40 2.55
C GLU A 35 -4.78 18.19 3.71
N ALA A 36 -5.94 17.59 3.44
CA ALA A 36 -6.97 17.38 4.45
C ALA A 36 -6.48 16.44 5.56
N ARG A 37 -6.93 16.72 6.79
CA ARG A 37 -6.61 15.98 8.01
C ARG A 37 -7.90 15.68 8.75
N ALA A 38 -7.91 14.60 9.55
CA ALA A 38 -9.05 14.29 10.42
C ALA A 38 -9.19 15.32 11.52
N MET A 39 -8.05 15.75 12.08
CA MET A 39 -7.98 16.74 13.15
C MET A 39 -6.58 17.36 13.16
N GLN A 40 -6.43 18.44 13.91
CA GLN A 40 -5.12 19.06 14.09
C GLN A 40 -4.14 18.03 14.70
N GLY A 41 -2.94 17.95 14.13
CA GLY A 41 -1.91 17.01 14.57
C GLY A 41 -2.01 15.61 13.97
N SER A 42 -3.10 15.28 13.26
CA SER A 42 -3.20 14.03 12.51
C SER A 42 -2.50 14.13 11.15
N PRO A 43 -2.09 13.00 10.57
CA PRO A 43 -1.51 13.01 9.22
C PRO A 43 -2.48 13.55 8.17
N SER A 44 -1.94 14.23 7.18
CA SER A 44 -2.69 14.57 5.97
C SER A 44 -2.88 13.32 5.10
N ILE A 45 -3.81 13.39 4.15
CA ILE A 45 -4.00 12.32 3.17
C ILE A 45 -2.69 12.05 2.40
N ALA A 46 -1.98 13.11 1.98
CA ALA A 46 -0.70 12.94 1.31
C ALA A 46 0.34 12.22 2.19
N GLU A 47 0.40 12.57 3.47
CA GLU A 47 1.26 11.88 4.44
C GLU A 47 0.85 10.42 4.65
N LEU A 48 -0.44 10.11 4.63
CA LEU A 48 -0.93 8.72 4.71
C LEU A 48 -0.47 7.88 3.52
N PHE A 49 -0.51 8.40 2.30
CA PHE A 49 0.03 7.69 1.14
C PHE A 49 1.54 7.48 1.25
N GLY A 50 2.27 8.49 1.72
CA GLY A 50 3.70 8.37 1.98
C GLY A 50 4.00 7.28 3.02
N HIS A 51 3.24 7.22 4.09
CA HIS A 51 3.35 6.19 5.13
C HIS A 51 3.07 4.79 4.58
N ILE A 52 2.05 4.62 3.74
CA ILE A 52 1.76 3.33 3.10
C ILE A 52 2.97 2.85 2.30
N HIS A 53 3.54 3.72 1.47
CA HIS A 53 4.75 3.41 0.72
C HIS A 53 5.92 3.04 1.64
N TYR A 54 6.16 3.86 2.66
CA TYR A 54 7.24 3.65 3.62
C TYR A 54 7.18 2.28 4.30
N VAL A 55 6.01 1.92 4.82
CA VAL A 55 5.83 0.62 5.50
C VAL A 55 6.14 -0.54 4.57
N ARG A 56 5.70 -0.49 3.31
CA ARG A 56 5.99 -1.52 2.31
C ARG A 56 7.50 -1.73 2.12
N VAL A 57 8.22 -0.65 1.90
CA VAL A 57 9.66 -0.75 1.58
C VAL A 57 10.50 -1.09 2.81
N VAL A 58 10.10 -0.65 4.00
CA VAL A 58 10.75 -1.03 5.25
C VAL A 58 10.62 -2.54 5.49
N PHE A 59 9.41 -3.09 5.39
CA PHE A 59 9.20 -4.53 5.59
C PHE A 59 9.98 -5.37 4.57
N VAL A 60 10.00 -4.97 3.29
CA VAL A 60 10.81 -5.68 2.30
C VAL A 60 12.29 -5.60 2.65
N SER A 61 12.78 -4.44 3.04
CA SER A 61 14.18 -4.24 3.40
C SER A 61 14.62 -5.07 4.60
N GLU A 62 13.74 -5.22 5.59
CA GLU A 62 14.04 -5.96 6.81
C GLU A 62 13.85 -7.47 6.65
N ASP A 63 12.80 -7.89 5.94
CA ASP A 63 12.41 -9.29 5.86
C ASP A 63 12.96 -10.03 4.64
N VAL A 64 13.25 -9.31 3.54
CA VAL A 64 13.81 -9.89 2.31
C VAL A 64 14.88 -8.92 1.77
N PRO A 65 16.00 -8.77 2.49
CA PRO A 65 16.98 -7.72 2.17
C PRO A 65 17.60 -7.84 0.77
N GLU A 66 17.63 -9.02 0.19
CA GLU A 66 18.11 -9.24 -1.18
C GLU A 66 17.23 -8.58 -2.25
N LEU A 67 15.99 -8.22 -1.90
CA LEU A 67 15.05 -7.50 -2.78
C LEU A 67 14.76 -6.08 -2.27
N ALA A 68 15.59 -5.57 -1.36
CA ALA A 68 15.41 -4.24 -0.81
C ALA A 68 15.41 -3.16 -1.89
N VAL A 69 14.53 -2.18 -1.72
CA VAL A 69 14.46 -0.96 -2.52
C VAL A 69 14.76 0.24 -1.64
N ALA A 70 14.94 1.41 -2.25
CA ALA A 70 15.25 2.62 -1.50
C ALA A 70 14.17 2.92 -0.45
N VAL A 71 14.59 3.07 0.81
CA VAL A 71 13.73 3.45 1.93
C VAL A 71 13.81 4.96 2.13
N PRO A 72 12.67 5.68 2.15
CA PRO A 72 12.66 7.11 2.47
C PRO A 72 13.27 7.37 3.85
N SER A 73 13.85 8.55 4.03
CA SER A 73 14.46 8.94 5.31
C SER A 73 13.43 9.20 6.41
N GLU A 74 12.18 9.49 6.03
CA GLU A 74 11.09 9.80 6.95
C GLU A 74 9.84 9.00 6.61
N GLU A 75 9.11 8.61 7.66
CA GLU A 75 7.92 7.77 7.53
C GLU A 75 6.72 8.53 6.95
N TRP A 76 6.53 9.77 7.36
CA TRP A 76 5.32 10.55 7.05
C TRP A 76 5.65 11.68 6.07
N VAL A 77 6.01 11.33 4.85
CA VAL A 77 6.38 12.31 3.82
C VAL A 77 5.22 12.57 2.86
N ALA A 78 4.78 13.83 2.82
CA ALA A 78 3.81 14.28 1.84
C ALA A 78 4.52 14.62 0.53
N ASP A 79 4.34 13.79 -0.49
CA ASP A 79 4.85 14.11 -1.82
C ASP A 79 3.80 14.92 -2.59
N PRO A 80 4.11 16.16 -3.01
CA PRO A 80 3.16 17.00 -3.74
C PRO A 80 2.98 16.55 -5.21
N ASP A 81 3.86 15.71 -5.71
CA ASP A 81 3.80 15.18 -7.07
C ASP A 81 3.02 13.88 -7.10
N LEU A 82 1.76 13.94 -7.56
CA LEU A 82 0.86 12.78 -7.63
C LEU A 82 1.38 11.69 -8.57
N VAL A 83 2.02 12.06 -9.67
CA VAL A 83 2.58 11.10 -10.64
C VAL A 83 3.71 10.33 -9.97
N ARG A 84 4.60 11.03 -9.26
CA ARG A 84 5.70 10.39 -8.53
C ARG A 84 5.18 9.50 -7.41
N MET A 85 4.17 9.97 -6.64
CA MET A 85 3.60 9.17 -5.56
C MET A 85 2.94 7.89 -6.09
N ALA A 86 2.23 7.97 -7.21
CA ALA A 86 1.64 6.80 -7.85
C ALA A 86 2.73 5.81 -8.31
N GLN A 87 3.83 6.29 -8.86
CA GLN A 87 4.96 5.46 -9.25
C GLN A 87 5.61 4.78 -8.05
N LEU A 88 5.80 5.51 -6.95
CA LEU A 88 6.33 4.95 -5.70
C LEU A 88 5.44 3.84 -5.17
N LEU A 89 4.13 4.03 -5.17
CA LEU A 89 3.17 3.01 -4.74
C LEU A 89 3.22 1.77 -5.65
N ASN A 90 3.28 1.96 -6.97
CA ASN A 90 3.40 0.84 -7.90
C ASN A 90 4.71 0.07 -7.71
N ASN A 91 5.82 0.77 -7.51
CA ASN A 91 7.12 0.16 -7.30
C ASN A 91 7.19 -0.60 -5.97
N SER A 92 6.68 -0.02 -4.89
CA SER A 92 6.66 -0.69 -3.59
C SER A 92 5.68 -1.87 -3.55
N ALA A 93 4.56 -1.77 -4.25
CA ALA A 93 3.63 -2.90 -4.40
C ALA A 93 4.31 -4.09 -5.09
N LYS A 94 5.06 -3.83 -6.17
CA LYS A 94 5.84 -4.85 -6.86
C LYS A 94 6.91 -5.45 -5.95
N ALA A 95 7.59 -4.63 -5.16
CA ALA A 95 8.61 -5.10 -4.23
C ALA A 95 8.03 -6.06 -3.19
N VAL A 96 6.89 -5.73 -2.60
CA VAL A 96 6.19 -6.63 -1.66
C VAL A 96 5.77 -7.92 -2.35
N ARG A 97 5.19 -7.82 -3.54
CA ARG A 97 4.77 -8.99 -4.33
C ARG A 97 5.95 -9.93 -4.61
N ASP A 98 7.05 -9.40 -5.11
CA ASP A 98 8.23 -10.19 -5.46
C ASP A 98 8.86 -10.81 -4.20
N ALA A 99 8.90 -10.08 -3.09
CA ALA A 99 9.42 -10.57 -1.81
C ALA A 99 8.62 -11.76 -1.28
N VAL A 100 7.30 -11.62 -1.24
CA VAL A 100 6.41 -12.70 -0.77
C VAL A 100 6.49 -13.90 -1.69
N LYS A 101 6.41 -13.70 -3.00
CA LYS A 101 6.49 -14.78 -4.00
C LYS A 101 7.81 -15.54 -3.88
N SER A 102 8.93 -14.82 -3.82
CA SER A 102 10.28 -15.40 -3.71
C SER A 102 10.40 -16.31 -2.49
N ARG A 103 9.94 -15.84 -1.33
CA ARG A 103 10.04 -16.61 -0.09
C ARG A 103 9.09 -17.80 -0.04
N VAL A 104 7.87 -17.67 -0.56
CA VAL A 104 6.94 -18.81 -0.66
C VAL A 104 7.50 -19.89 -1.58
N GLU A 105 7.99 -19.53 -2.75
CA GLU A 105 8.56 -20.48 -3.72
C GLU A 105 9.82 -21.16 -3.18
N ALA A 106 10.65 -20.41 -2.44
CA ALA A 106 11.85 -20.94 -1.81
C ALA A 106 11.57 -21.72 -0.51
N ARG A 107 10.34 -21.73 -0.03
CA ARG A 107 9.96 -22.32 1.27
C ARG A 107 10.80 -21.78 2.42
N GLN A 108 10.98 -20.47 2.42
CA GLN A 108 11.72 -19.75 3.45
C GLN A 108 10.80 -18.81 4.22
N ASP A 109 11.09 -18.65 5.51
CA ASP A 109 10.44 -17.67 6.36
C ASP A 109 10.89 -16.25 5.98
N MET A 110 10.17 -15.26 6.45
CA MET A 110 10.67 -13.88 6.50
C MET A 110 11.82 -13.78 7.51
N ASP A 111 12.74 -12.86 7.29
CA ASP A 111 13.94 -12.80 8.15
C ASP A 111 13.63 -12.33 9.58
N ILE A 112 12.66 -11.43 9.75
CA ILE A 112 12.42 -10.77 11.04
C ILE A 112 10.98 -10.92 11.54
N HIS A 113 9.99 -10.53 10.74
CA HIS A 113 8.65 -10.27 11.27
C HIS A 113 7.73 -11.47 11.28
N TYR A 114 7.85 -12.40 10.36
CA TYR A 114 6.88 -13.50 10.20
C TYR A 114 7.54 -14.81 9.83
N ASP A 115 7.02 -15.88 10.40
CA ASP A 115 7.43 -17.25 10.06
C ASP A 115 7.04 -17.63 8.64
N HIS A 116 5.89 -17.12 8.14
CA HIS A 116 5.44 -17.42 6.80
C HIS A 116 5.19 -16.13 5.99
N PRO A 117 5.68 -16.07 4.73
CA PRO A 117 5.53 -14.86 3.91
C PRO A 117 4.09 -14.40 3.69
N ILE A 118 3.14 -15.32 3.65
CA ILE A 118 1.72 -14.99 3.49
C ILE A 118 1.19 -14.17 4.67
N LEU A 119 1.74 -14.36 5.87
CA LEU A 119 1.36 -13.56 7.04
C LEU A 119 1.76 -12.10 6.87
N LEU A 120 2.91 -11.84 6.26
CA LEU A 120 3.31 -10.47 5.91
C LEU A 120 2.33 -9.87 4.90
N LEU A 121 1.98 -10.60 3.86
CA LEU A 121 1.02 -10.15 2.86
C LEU A 121 -0.34 -9.82 3.48
N GLN A 122 -0.82 -10.67 4.38
CA GLN A 122 -2.06 -10.46 5.14
C GLN A 122 -1.98 -9.18 5.97
N HIS A 123 -0.88 -8.96 6.67
CA HIS A 123 -0.64 -7.73 7.43
C HIS A 123 -0.68 -6.49 6.53
N MET A 124 -0.01 -6.54 5.38
CA MET A 124 0.01 -5.41 4.45
C MET A 124 -1.40 -5.06 3.96
N ILE A 125 -2.18 -6.04 3.57
CA ILE A 125 -3.56 -5.82 3.11
C ILE A 125 -4.42 -5.21 4.22
N TRP A 126 -4.34 -5.74 5.44
CA TRP A 126 -5.06 -5.20 6.60
C TRP A 126 -4.64 -3.76 6.90
N HIS A 127 -3.35 -3.49 6.95
CA HIS A 127 -2.78 -2.17 7.23
C HIS A 127 -3.25 -1.14 6.20
N GLU A 128 -3.21 -1.48 4.92
CA GLU A 128 -3.60 -0.57 3.85
C GLU A 128 -5.11 -0.38 3.78
N GLY A 129 -5.90 -1.40 4.09
CA GLY A 129 -7.35 -1.28 4.23
C GLY A 129 -7.75 -0.32 5.35
N TYR A 130 -7.04 -0.36 6.48
CA TYR A 130 -7.22 0.58 7.58
C TYR A 130 -6.97 2.03 7.12
N HIS A 131 -5.86 2.29 6.45
CA HIS A 131 -5.55 3.64 5.98
C HIS A 131 -6.45 4.08 4.83
N HIS A 132 -6.87 3.18 3.96
CA HIS A 132 -7.86 3.46 2.92
C HIS A 132 -9.17 3.97 3.54
N GLY A 133 -9.65 3.32 4.58
CA GLY A 133 -10.83 3.76 5.34
C GLY A 133 -10.64 5.14 5.96
N GLN A 134 -9.47 5.41 6.56
CA GLN A 134 -9.16 6.73 7.10
C GLN A 134 -9.18 7.82 6.01
N ILE A 135 -8.57 7.57 4.87
CA ILE A 135 -8.54 8.52 3.75
C ILE A 135 -9.95 8.85 3.30
N LYS A 136 -10.80 7.85 3.09
CA LYS A 136 -12.19 8.06 2.69
C LYS A 136 -12.97 8.86 3.74
N LEU A 137 -12.76 8.57 5.02
CA LEU A 137 -13.42 9.32 6.10
C LEU A 137 -12.95 10.78 6.14
N ILE A 138 -11.65 11.03 5.99
CA ILE A 138 -11.09 12.38 5.95
C ILE A 138 -11.68 13.16 4.78
N LEU A 139 -11.78 12.55 3.60
CA LEU A 139 -12.39 13.18 2.42
C LEU A 139 -13.84 13.56 2.69
N LYS A 140 -14.61 12.68 3.31
CA LYS A 140 -15.99 12.95 3.67
C LYS A 140 -16.09 14.12 4.66
N LEU A 141 -15.29 14.12 5.71
CA LEU A 141 -15.30 15.14 6.75
C LEU A 141 -14.87 16.52 6.21
N SER A 142 -13.99 16.54 5.21
CA SER A 142 -13.47 17.77 4.61
C SER A 142 -14.30 18.28 3.42
N GLY A 143 -15.42 17.64 3.09
CA GLY A 143 -16.27 18.03 1.97
C GLY A 143 -15.81 17.53 0.60
N HIS A 144 -14.86 16.61 0.53
CA HIS A 144 -14.34 16.01 -0.70
C HIS A 144 -14.83 14.57 -0.90
N GLN A 145 -16.01 14.22 -0.37
CA GLN A 145 -16.55 12.86 -0.51
C GLN A 145 -16.64 12.44 -1.99
N MET A 146 -16.19 11.23 -2.26
CA MET A 146 -16.18 10.63 -3.59
C MET A 146 -17.16 9.45 -3.64
N SER A 147 -17.68 9.16 -4.83
CA SER A 147 -18.50 7.97 -5.07
C SER A 147 -17.64 6.71 -4.99
N ASN A 148 -18.27 5.54 -4.83
CA ASN A 148 -17.55 4.26 -4.88
C ASN A 148 -16.92 3.99 -6.26
N GLU A 149 -17.46 4.58 -7.33
CA GLU A 149 -16.86 4.48 -8.66
C GLU A 149 -15.52 5.23 -8.74
N GLU A 150 -15.42 6.38 -8.07
CA GLU A 150 -14.21 7.19 -8.03
C GLU A 150 -13.19 6.69 -7.03
N ALA A 151 -13.64 6.28 -5.85
CA ALA A 151 -12.76 5.96 -4.71
C ALA A 151 -12.53 4.46 -4.51
N GLY A 152 -13.20 3.61 -5.30
CA GLY A 152 -13.21 2.18 -5.06
C GLY A 152 -14.15 1.75 -3.92
N PRO A 153 -14.31 0.46 -3.73
CA PRO A 153 -15.18 -0.08 -2.69
C PRO A 153 -14.71 0.25 -1.27
#